data_ca38a5aac27c7b9e6674d3e7f3357e25
#
_entry.id   ca38a5aac27c7b9e6674d3e7f3357e25
#
_cell.length_a   1.000
_cell.length_b   1.000
_cell.length_c   1.000
_cell.angle_alpha   90.00
_cell.angle_beta   90.00
_cell.angle_gamma   90.00
#
_symmetry.space_group_name_H-M   'P 1'
#
loop_
_entity.id
_entity.type
_entity.pdbx_description
1 polymer ?
#
loop_
_entity_poly.entity_id
_entity_poly.type
_entity_poly.pdbx_seq_one_letter_code
_entity_poly.pdbx_strand_id
1 'polypeptide(L)'
;MSKPRSINVSAPRKSDVPPGYAVDPAAPPMLRFQASLPRLPVPTLASTGAKYLESVQPHLSGAQFAQTQAAVSEFLASPLAAQLQQRLEARAGDPNTASWLAEWWNDAAYMGYRDPVVVNVSYYYVHVDDKRRRDAPKRAASLVKAMIPFRDIVESGRLEPDKVRGAPLCMNAYQWLFHSSRYPTKPSDTARKFDAKTHNHVVFVRKNKFFLVPLTTPEGRELTAAELEVQVEKVIALAGDHKAIPVGALTADNRDTWADAREALLAASPANAKSLEGIESAAIVVALDDSAPVVREDAAWGCWVGDGRNRFYDKSQFIVYENGRSGFLGEHSCMDGTTTLRMNEFVLASLAANKVDLGAPRTASTGASLPPPTELPFVLDAKSTAYIRAAEERFDALVGAHDLHVLHYEGYGKDFIKRFKASPDAWAQLVKQLAFHKMFGRPGVTYESAQTRKYQLGRTEVIRSASNESKAWAEAMLDPDATDATRAGLFRKAVTRHLQYAAWAADGQGVDRHLFGLKRMLKDGEELPKIYTDEAFAKTSHWELSTSQLSSDFFDGWGYGEVVPDGYGLSYSISDHYIRWTITSLKRDTPLLKHYLAEAATETRAMMERAAAAEKQAEGGKAKL
;
A
#
# COMPACT_ATOMS: atom_id res chain seq x y z
N MET A 1 18.80 3.48 15.43
CA MET A 1 17.89 4.63 15.17
C MET A 1 18.31 5.30 13.88
N SER A 2 17.55 5.12 12.80
CA SER A 2 17.78 5.86 11.56
C SER A 2 17.51 7.34 11.83
N LYS A 3 18.43 8.22 11.43
CA LYS A 3 18.23 9.67 11.56
C LYS A 3 17.00 10.07 10.73
N PRO A 4 16.05 10.85 11.28
CA PRO A 4 14.95 11.36 10.49
C PRO A 4 15.52 12.15 9.30
N ARG A 5 15.01 11.85 8.09
CA ARG A 5 15.41 12.55 6.87
C ARG A 5 15.12 14.04 7.06
N SER A 6 16.18 14.87 7.11
CA SER A 6 16.04 16.32 7.27
C SER A 6 15.28 16.92 6.10
N ILE A 7 14.29 17.75 6.40
CA ILE A 7 13.64 18.59 5.41
C ILE A 7 14.56 19.78 5.17
N ASN A 8 15.39 19.69 4.14
CA ASN A 8 16.19 20.83 3.68
C ASN A 8 15.37 21.62 2.66
N VAL A 9 15.00 22.85 2.98
CA VAL A 9 14.18 23.75 2.14
C VAL A 9 15.06 24.74 1.36
N SER A 10 16.37 24.48 1.24
CA SER A 10 17.28 25.35 0.49
C SER A 10 17.10 25.17 -1.04
N ALA A 11 17.14 26.30 -1.78
CA ALA A 11 17.16 26.24 -3.25
C ALA A 11 18.31 25.34 -3.74
N PRO A 12 18.07 24.43 -4.70
CA PRO A 12 19.10 23.51 -5.18
C PRO A 12 20.24 24.26 -5.82
N ARG A 13 21.48 23.94 -5.42
CA ARG A 13 22.68 24.42 -6.10
C ARG A 13 22.82 23.69 -7.44
N LYS A 14 23.46 24.29 -8.44
CA LYS A 14 23.77 23.62 -9.72
C LYS A 14 24.49 22.27 -9.54
N SER A 15 25.25 22.12 -8.46
CA SER A 15 25.94 20.88 -8.05
C SER A 15 25.01 19.78 -7.54
N ASP A 16 23.73 20.08 -7.25
CA ASP A 16 22.78 19.12 -6.66
C ASP A 16 21.88 18.43 -7.70
N VAL A 17 22.13 18.72 -9.00
CA VAL A 17 21.40 18.08 -10.12
C VAL A 17 22.10 16.76 -10.47
N PRO A 18 21.44 15.62 -10.30
CA PRO A 18 22.04 14.33 -10.64
C PRO A 18 22.31 14.23 -12.16
N PRO A 19 23.36 13.50 -12.57
CA PRO A 19 23.65 13.28 -13.98
C PRO A 19 22.45 12.68 -14.73
N GLY A 20 22.16 13.20 -15.92
CA GLY A 20 21.04 12.73 -16.76
C GLY A 20 19.68 13.36 -16.42
N TYR A 21 19.60 14.23 -15.40
CA TYR A 21 18.37 14.96 -15.05
C TYR A 21 18.52 16.46 -15.31
N ALA A 22 17.39 17.13 -15.50
CA ALA A 22 17.32 18.57 -15.66
C ALA A 22 16.29 19.16 -14.71
N VAL A 23 16.57 20.35 -14.18
CA VAL A 23 15.61 21.13 -13.39
C VAL A 23 14.71 21.90 -14.33
N ASP A 24 13.40 21.72 -14.21
CA ASP A 24 12.41 22.58 -14.81
C ASP A 24 12.22 23.82 -13.91
N PRO A 25 12.64 25.01 -14.36
CA PRO A 25 12.53 26.23 -13.56
C PRO A 25 11.09 26.74 -13.42
N ALA A 26 10.17 26.29 -14.27
CA ALA A 26 8.75 26.65 -14.21
C ALA A 26 7.96 25.76 -13.24
N ALA A 27 8.47 24.58 -12.92
CA ALA A 27 7.82 23.66 -11.99
C ALA A 27 8.09 24.03 -10.52
N PRO A 28 7.13 23.76 -9.60
CA PRO A 28 7.41 23.90 -8.19
C PRO A 28 8.56 22.97 -7.75
N PRO A 29 9.30 23.31 -6.67
CA PRO A 29 10.47 22.55 -6.22
C PRO A 29 10.26 21.03 -6.11
N MET A 30 9.07 20.60 -5.66
CA MET A 30 8.69 19.18 -5.55
C MET A 30 8.69 18.46 -6.91
N LEU A 31 8.29 19.13 -7.96
CA LEU A 31 8.15 18.59 -9.32
C LEU A 31 9.30 18.96 -10.26
N ARG A 32 10.35 19.62 -9.75
CA ARG A 32 11.44 20.20 -10.58
C ARG A 32 12.16 19.20 -11.49
N PHE A 33 12.12 17.90 -11.18
CA PHE A 33 12.70 16.85 -12.01
C PHE A 33 11.65 16.06 -12.80
N GLN A 34 10.35 16.34 -12.62
CA GLN A 34 9.27 15.53 -13.18
C GLN A 34 9.36 15.39 -14.70
N ALA A 35 9.63 16.48 -15.41
CA ALA A 35 9.74 16.49 -16.86
C ALA A 35 10.99 15.75 -17.40
N SER A 36 12.06 15.66 -16.59
CA SER A 36 13.30 14.98 -16.96
C SER A 36 13.38 13.52 -16.52
N LEU A 37 12.37 13.03 -15.81
CA LEU A 37 12.27 11.59 -15.51
C LEU A 37 12.10 10.80 -16.81
N PRO A 38 12.74 9.62 -16.94
CA PRO A 38 12.52 8.76 -18.09
C PRO A 38 11.06 8.31 -18.16
N ARG A 39 10.57 8.04 -19.36
CA ARG A 39 9.29 7.37 -19.58
C ARG A 39 9.42 5.87 -19.33
N LEU A 40 8.33 5.24 -18.95
CA LEU A 40 8.29 3.78 -18.77
C LEU A 40 8.60 3.09 -20.11
N PRO A 41 9.64 2.26 -20.20
CA PRO A 41 9.99 1.55 -21.44
C PRO A 41 8.94 0.49 -21.77
N VAL A 42 8.88 0.12 -23.06
CA VAL A 42 8.14 -1.04 -23.52
C VAL A 42 9.12 -2.20 -23.66
N PRO A 43 8.95 -3.34 -22.96
CA PRO A 43 9.77 -4.52 -23.17
C PRO A 43 9.63 -5.08 -24.58
N THR A 44 10.59 -5.86 -25.05
CA THR A 44 10.46 -6.57 -26.33
C THR A 44 9.62 -7.84 -26.16
N LEU A 45 8.91 -8.26 -27.20
CA LEU A 45 8.15 -9.52 -27.21
C LEU A 45 9.01 -10.72 -26.83
N ALA A 46 10.19 -10.84 -27.42
CA ALA A 46 11.11 -11.95 -27.14
C ALA A 46 11.53 -11.99 -25.66
N SER A 47 11.88 -10.86 -25.08
CA SER A 47 12.25 -10.76 -23.66
C SER A 47 11.08 -11.16 -22.75
N THR A 48 9.88 -10.67 -23.04
CA THR A 48 8.69 -10.99 -22.24
C THR A 48 8.31 -12.45 -22.37
N GLY A 49 8.34 -13.02 -23.59
CA GLY A 49 8.04 -14.43 -23.80
C GLY A 49 8.99 -15.36 -23.04
N ALA A 50 10.30 -15.08 -23.08
CA ALA A 50 11.31 -15.86 -22.36
C ALA A 50 11.09 -15.80 -20.84
N LYS A 51 10.93 -14.60 -20.27
CA LYS A 51 10.67 -14.39 -18.83
C LYS A 51 9.33 -14.98 -18.37
N TYR A 52 8.30 -14.88 -19.22
CA TYR A 52 7.00 -15.48 -18.94
C TYR A 52 7.13 -17.00 -18.81
N LEU A 53 7.71 -17.68 -19.81
CA LEU A 53 7.91 -19.13 -19.79
C LEU A 53 8.69 -19.57 -18.54
N GLU A 54 9.77 -18.89 -18.22
CA GLU A 54 10.57 -19.19 -17.04
C GLU A 54 9.78 -19.00 -15.73
N SER A 55 8.92 -17.98 -15.66
CA SER A 55 8.14 -17.66 -14.46
C SER A 55 6.92 -18.56 -14.24
N VAL A 56 6.36 -19.17 -15.30
CA VAL A 56 5.20 -20.07 -15.18
C VAL A 56 5.61 -21.52 -14.94
N GLN A 57 6.82 -21.89 -15.36
CA GLN A 57 7.32 -23.28 -15.31
C GLN A 57 7.22 -23.94 -13.92
N PRO A 58 7.54 -23.28 -12.79
CA PRO A 58 7.48 -23.92 -11.47
C PRO A 58 6.06 -24.35 -11.06
N HIS A 59 5.03 -23.79 -11.70
CA HIS A 59 3.61 -24.04 -11.40
C HIS A 59 2.97 -25.09 -12.29
N LEU A 60 3.67 -25.60 -13.30
CA LEU A 60 3.11 -26.44 -14.35
C LEU A 60 3.71 -27.85 -14.34
N SER A 61 2.94 -28.83 -14.77
CA SER A 61 3.47 -30.14 -15.17
C SER A 61 4.25 -30.03 -16.49
N GLY A 62 5.07 -31.02 -16.82
CA GLY A 62 5.80 -31.03 -18.08
C GLY A 62 4.89 -30.92 -19.31
N ALA A 63 3.74 -31.60 -19.31
CA ALA A 63 2.77 -31.52 -20.40
C ALA A 63 2.11 -30.13 -20.52
N GLN A 64 1.68 -29.54 -19.41
CA GLN A 64 1.13 -28.18 -19.39
C GLN A 64 2.19 -27.16 -19.85
N PHE A 65 3.43 -27.30 -19.40
CA PHE A 65 4.51 -26.41 -19.82
C PHE A 65 4.79 -26.49 -21.32
N ALA A 66 4.82 -27.70 -21.90
CA ALA A 66 4.97 -27.87 -23.35
C ALA A 66 3.83 -27.20 -24.14
N GLN A 67 2.58 -27.29 -23.66
CA GLN A 67 1.44 -26.62 -24.26
C GLN A 67 1.61 -25.08 -24.19
N THR A 68 2.00 -24.56 -23.04
CA THR A 68 2.25 -23.12 -22.86
C THR A 68 3.40 -22.63 -23.73
N GLN A 69 4.47 -23.42 -23.88
CA GLN A 69 5.58 -23.11 -24.81
C GLN A 69 5.07 -22.98 -26.24
N ALA A 70 4.20 -23.88 -26.69
CA ALA A 70 3.61 -23.82 -28.02
C ALA A 70 2.74 -22.56 -28.21
N ALA A 71 1.89 -22.22 -27.22
CA ALA A 71 1.04 -21.02 -27.25
C ALA A 71 1.87 -19.73 -27.29
N VAL A 72 2.95 -19.65 -26.48
CA VAL A 72 3.87 -18.50 -26.48
C VAL A 72 4.61 -18.40 -27.81
N SER A 73 5.12 -19.52 -28.35
CA SER A 73 5.85 -19.54 -29.63
C SER A 73 4.95 -19.10 -30.78
N GLU A 74 3.70 -19.59 -30.83
CA GLU A 74 2.70 -19.17 -31.81
C GLU A 74 2.41 -17.67 -31.70
N PHE A 75 2.21 -17.17 -30.48
CA PHE A 75 1.98 -15.74 -30.27
C PHE A 75 3.16 -14.90 -30.76
N LEU A 76 4.40 -15.22 -30.34
CA LEU A 76 5.58 -14.46 -30.71
C LEU A 76 5.85 -14.45 -32.22
N ALA A 77 5.47 -15.51 -32.94
CA ALA A 77 5.62 -15.61 -34.39
C ALA A 77 4.46 -14.97 -35.16
N SER A 78 3.39 -14.58 -34.48
CA SER A 78 2.17 -14.07 -35.16
C SER A 78 2.36 -12.63 -35.65
N PRO A 79 1.80 -12.29 -36.84
CA PRO A 79 1.76 -10.90 -37.30
C PRO A 79 1.02 -9.98 -36.33
N LEU A 80 0.02 -10.49 -35.62
CA LEU A 80 -0.77 -9.74 -34.65
C LEU A 80 0.10 -9.29 -33.48
N ALA A 81 0.96 -10.16 -32.92
CA ALA A 81 1.87 -9.78 -31.83
C ALA A 81 2.79 -8.63 -32.24
N ALA A 82 3.37 -8.68 -33.45
CA ALA A 82 4.19 -7.59 -33.98
C ALA A 82 3.39 -6.27 -34.10
N GLN A 83 2.14 -6.33 -34.54
CA GLN A 83 1.27 -5.16 -34.63
C GLN A 83 0.91 -4.61 -33.26
N LEU A 84 0.60 -5.47 -32.27
CA LEU A 84 0.31 -5.04 -30.89
C LEU A 84 1.51 -4.34 -30.27
N GLN A 85 2.71 -4.90 -30.47
CA GLN A 85 3.97 -4.29 -30.02
C GLN A 85 4.16 -2.91 -30.64
N GLN A 86 4.02 -2.81 -31.96
CA GLN A 86 4.17 -1.53 -32.68
C GLN A 86 3.17 -0.48 -32.20
N ARG A 87 1.91 -0.86 -31.96
CA ARG A 87 0.88 0.05 -31.42
C ARG A 87 1.23 0.53 -30.02
N LEU A 88 1.73 -0.37 -29.16
CA LEU A 88 2.14 -0.03 -27.80
C LEU A 88 3.36 0.89 -27.78
N GLU A 89 4.34 0.61 -28.65
CA GLU A 89 5.53 1.47 -28.83
C GLU A 89 5.15 2.85 -29.37
N ALA A 90 4.20 2.91 -30.31
CA ALA A 90 3.67 4.18 -30.82
C ALA A 90 3.00 5.01 -29.70
N ARG A 91 2.20 4.37 -28.83
CA ARG A 91 1.63 5.03 -27.65
C ARG A 91 2.72 5.52 -26.69
N ALA A 92 3.73 4.70 -26.42
CA ALA A 92 4.85 5.09 -25.55
C ALA A 92 5.70 6.22 -26.13
N GLY A 93 5.78 6.31 -27.47
CA GLY A 93 6.49 7.37 -28.19
C GLY A 93 5.70 8.67 -28.32
N ASP A 94 4.39 8.67 -28.10
CA ASP A 94 3.55 9.86 -28.19
C ASP A 94 4.01 10.94 -27.20
N PRO A 95 4.37 12.16 -27.64
CA PRO A 95 4.82 13.25 -26.77
C PRO A 95 3.78 13.65 -25.72
N ASN A 96 2.50 13.44 -25.98
CA ASN A 96 1.40 13.76 -25.07
C ASN A 96 1.13 12.65 -24.02
N THR A 97 1.78 11.50 -24.15
CA THR A 97 1.61 10.36 -23.25
C THR A 97 2.82 10.21 -22.32
N ALA A 98 2.72 10.72 -21.09
CA ALA A 98 3.81 10.65 -20.11
C ALA A 98 4.15 9.21 -19.70
N SER A 99 3.17 8.32 -19.69
CA SER A 99 3.32 6.88 -19.42
C SER A 99 2.29 6.10 -20.21
N TRP A 100 2.73 5.13 -21.01
CA TRP A 100 1.82 4.29 -21.80
C TRP A 100 0.89 3.44 -20.93
N LEU A 101 1.27 3.21 -19.67
CA LEU A 101 0.58 2.32 -18.74
C LEU A 101 -0.34 3.06 -17.77
N ALA A 102 0.06 4.24 -17.27
CA ALA A 102 -0.49 4.82 -16.05
C ALA A 102 -2.01 4.98 -16.06
N GLU A 103 -2.58 5.53 -17.13
CA GLU A 103 -4.02 5.72 -17.28
C GLU A 103 -4.78 4.39 -17.22
N TRP A 104 -4.35 3.41 -18.01
CA TRP A 104 -4.97 2.09 -18.07
C TRP A 104 -4.86 1.31 -16.77
N TRP A 105 -3.71 1.44 -16.10
CA TRP A 105 -3.50 0.75 -14.84
C TRP A 105 -4.29 1.38 -13.70
N ASN A 106 -4.35 2.71 -13.64
CA ASN A 106 -5.16 3.41 -12.66
C ASN A 106 -6.65 3.08 -12.80
N ASP A 107 -7.15 2.95 -14.03
CA ASP A 107 -8.51 2.48 -14.28
C ASP A 107 -8.67 1.00 -13.88
N ALA A 108 -7.90 0.10 -14.48
CA ALA A 108 -8.08 -1.34 -14.31
C ALA A 108 -7.88 -1.84 -12.88
N ALA A 109 -6.90 -1.28 -12.15
CA ALA A 109 -6.53 -1.76 -10.83
C ALA A 109 -7.22 -1.02 -9.67
N TYR A 110 -7.73 0.19 -9.91
CA TYR A 110 -8.24 1.04 -8.83
C TYR A 110 -9.59 1.67 -9.17
N MET A 111 -9.67 2.56 -10.15
CA MET A 111 -10.87 3.37 -10.40
C MET A 111 -12.01 2.58 -11.01
N GLY A 112 -11.71 1.70 -11.96
CA GLY A 112 -12.68 0.81 -12.61
C GLY A 112 -13.02 -0.44 -11.82
N TYR A 113 -12.30 -0.71 -10.71
CA TYR A 113 -12.62 -1.83 -9.82
C TYR A 113 -13.87 -1.51 -9.00
N ARG A 114 -14.91 -2.34 -9.13
CA ARG A 114 -16.25 -2.01 -8.62
C ARG A 114 -16.59 -2.60 -7.26
N ASP A 115 -15.82 -3.59 -6.78
CA ASP A 115 -16.01 -4.13 -5.43
C ASP A 115 -15.64 -3.10 -4.36
N PRO A 116 -16.06 -3.30 -3.10
CA PRO A 116 -15.75 -2.39 -2.01
C PRO A 116 -14.26 -2.07 -1.90
N VAL A 117 -13.92 -0.82 -1.62
CA VAL A 117 -12.52 -0.43 -1.37
C VAL A 117 -11.97 -1.04 -0.08
N VAL A 118 -12.85 -1.26 0.90
CA VAL A 118 -12.54 -1.99 2.14
C VAL A 118 -12.23 -3.43 1.77
N VAL A 119 -11.20 -4.00 2.36
CA VAL A 119 -10.60 -5.29 2.06
C VAL A 119 -9.86 -5.28 0.73
N ASN A 120 -10.50 -4.92 -0.39
CA ASN A 120 -9.98 -5.17 -1.73
C ASN A 120 -8.93 -4.17 -2.21
N VAL A 121 -8.96 -2.91 -1.74
CA VAL A 121 -8.11 -1.82 -2.24
C VAL A 121 -7.33 -1.13 -1.12
N SER A 122 -7.99 -0.78 -0.02
CA SER A 122 -7.40 -0.01 1.07
C SER A 122 -6.32 -0.80 1.83
N TYR A 123 -5.26 -0.10 2.25
CA TYR A 123 -4.23 -0.61 3.12
C TYR A 123 -4.14 0.23 4.39
N TYR A 124 -3.51 -0.30 5.43
CA TYR A 124 -3.44 0.38 6.73
C TYR A 124 -2.05 0.31 7.35
N TYR A 125 -1.80 1.23 8.30
CA TYR A 125 -0.67 1.22 9.22
C TYR A 125 -1.16 1.23 10.65
N VAL A 126 -0.53 0.46 11.53
CA VAL A 126 -0.66 0.59 12.98
C VAL A 126 0.55 1.37 13.47
N HIS A 127 0.33 2.48 14.16
CA HIS A 127 1.40 3.28 14.73
C HIS A 127 1.95 2.63 16.00
N VAL A 128 3.25 2.81 16.28
CA VAL A 128 3.81 2.44 17.57
C VAL A 128 3.18 3.28 18.69
N ASP A 129 3.09 2.72 19.88
CA ASP A 129 2.51 3.40 21.04
C ASP A 129 3.27 4.67 21.41
N ASP A 130 2.53 5.74 21.67
CA ASP A 130 3.07 6.96 22.23
C ASP A 130 2.77 7.02 23.75
N LYS A 131 3.79 6.78 24.55
CA LYS A 131 3.67 6.74 26.02
C LYS A 131 3.28 8.08 26.65
N ARG A 132 3.39 9.18 25.92
CA ARG A 132 3.08 10.54 26.39
C ARG A 132 1.67 10.99 26.04
N ARG A 133 0.98 10.28 25.13
CA ARG A 133 -0.33 10.64 24.56
C ARG A 133 -1.22 9.39 24.55
N ARG A 134 -1.76 9.07 25.75
CA ARG A 134 -2.49 7.81 25.99
C ARG A 134 -4.01 7.98 26.06
N ASP A 135 -4.51 9.09 25.60
CA ASP A 135 -5.93 9.37 25.44
C ASP A 135 -6.24 9.85 24.03
N ALA A 136 -7.46 9.66 23.59
CA ALA A 136 -7.87 9.98 22.23
C ALA A 136 -7.72 11.48 21.90
N PRO A 137 -8.17 12.44 22.74
CA PRO A 137 -8.05 13.87 22.43
C PRO A 137 -6.61 14.31 22.19
N LYS A 138 -5.72 13.96 23.10
CA LYS A 138 -4.32 14.35 23.04
C LYS A 138 -3.57 13.71 21.89
N ARG A 139 -3.87 12.42 21.63
CA ARG A 139 -3.27 11.70 20.50
C ARG A 139 -3.72 12.27 19.17
N ALA A 140 -5.03 12.45 18.97
CA ALA A 140 -5.61 12.98 17.74
C ALA A 140 -5.11 14.41 17.46
N ALA A 141 -5.15 15.30 18.46
CA ALA A 141 -4.65 16.66 18.35
C ALA A 141 -3.17 16.71 17.95
N SER A 142 -2.35 15.86 18.56
CA SER A 142 -0.91 15.82 18.25
C SER A 142 -0.61 15.29 16.86
N LEU A 143 -1.35 14.27 16.37
CA LEU A 143 -1.21 13.75 15.01
C LEU A 143 -1.58 14.83 13.97
N VAL A 144 -2.72 15.50 14.17
CA VAL A 144 -3.16 16.58 13.29
C VAL A 144 -2.15 17.74 13.30
N LYS A 145 -1.71 18.18 14.48
CA LYS A 145 -0.73 19.28 14.61
C LYS A 145 0.60 18.94 13.93
N ALA A 146 1.08 17.72 14.08
CA ALA A 146 2.32 17.27 13.45
C ALA A 146 2.20 17.08 11.93
N MET A 147 0.99 16.84 11.42
CA MET A 147 0.71 16.70 10.00
C MET A 147 0.75 18.05 9.26
N ILE A 148 0.33 19.15 9.90
CA ILE A 148 0.18 20.46 9.25
C ILE A 148 1.46 20.92 8.53
N PRO A 149 2.65 20.90 9.14
CA PRO A 149 3.87 21.31 8.45
C PRO A 149 4.19 20.48 7.20
N PHE A 150 3.90 19.16 7.23
CA PHE A 150 4.11 18.30 6.07
C PHE A 150 3.11 18.62 4.96
N ARG A 151 1.83 18.79 5.32
CA ARG A 151 0.78 19.22 4.38
C ARG A 151 1.17 20.52 3.70
N ASP A 152 1.60 21.52 4.45
CA ASP A 152 1.94 22.85 3.92
C ASP A 152 3.13 22.80 2.95
N ILE A 153 4.10 21.96 3.22
CA ILE A 153 5.24 21.74 2.31
C ILE A 153 4.79 21.05 1.04
N VAL A 154 3.88 20.07 1.12
CA VAL A 154 3.31 19.37 -0.05
C VAL A 154 2.43 20.31 -0.86
N GLU A 155 1.44 20.96 -0.24
CA GLU A 155 0.47 21.83 -0.91
C GLU A 155 1.13 23.07 -1.54
N SER A 156 2.21 23.57 -0.95
CA SER A 156 3.02 24.64 -1.56
C SER A 156 4.03 24.16 -2.60
N GLY A 157 4.07 22.86 -2.90
CA GLY A 157 5.01 22.27 -3.86
C GLY A 157 6.48 22.35 -3.46
N ARG A 158 6.78 22.54 -2.17
CA ARG A 158 8.16 22.70 -1.65
C ARG A 158 8.79 21.41 -1.14
N LEU A 159 8.06 20.29 -1.14
CA LEU A 159 8.60 19.02 -0.70
C LEU A 159 9.82 18.62 -1.53
N GLU A 160 10.93 18.29 -0.86
CA GLU A 160 12.12 17.78 -1.55
C GLU A 160 11.79 16.44 -2.24
N PRO A 161 12.13 16.28 -3.53
CA PRO A 161 11.86 15.05 -4.25
C PRO A 161 12.50 13.82 -3.58
N ASP A 162 11.75 12.72 -3.58
CA ASP A 162 12.29 11.41 -3.21
C ASP A 162 13.44 11.03 -4.14
N LYS A 163 14.44 10.35 -3.60
CA LYS A 163 15.60 9.86 -4.34
C LYS A 163 15.95 8.43 -3.94
N VAL A 164 16.34 7.63 -4.92
CA VAL A 164 16.94 6.32 -4.71
C VAL A 164 18.35 6.34 -5.30
N ARG A 165 19.37 6.09 -4.47
CA ARG A 165 20.78 6.15 -4.87
C ARG A 165 21.16 7.47 -5.58
N GLY A 166 20.54 8.57 -5.16
CA GLY A 166 20.76 9.90 -5.73
C GLY A 166 19.86 10.25 -6.93
N ALA A 167 19.25 9.29 -7.61
CA ALA A 167 18.32 9.52 -8.71
C ALA A 167 16.92 9.96 -8.18
N PRO A 168 16.31 11.02 -8.74
CA PRO A 168 15.00 11.48 -8.34
C PRO A 168 13.90 10.50 -8.76
N LEU A 169 12.82 10.49 -7.99
CA LEU A 169 11.63 9.71 -8.24
C LEU A 169 10.45 10.60 -8.63
N CYS A 170 9.47 10.02 -9.32
CA CYS A 170 8.21 10.68 -9.61
C CYS A 170 7.50 11.13 -8.33
N MET A 171 7.15 12.41 -8.27
CA MET A 171 6.49 13.03 -7.13
C MET A 171 5.00 13.28 -7.38
N ASN A 172 4.48 12.88 -8.52
CA ASN A 172 3.10 13.17 -8.92
C ASN A 172 2.04 12.70 -7.92
N ALA A 173 2.27 11.56 -7.26
CA ALA A 173 1.32 11.00 -6.28
C ALA A 173 1.12 11.90 -5.06
N TYR A 174 2.09 12.73 -4.68
CA TYR A 174 2.00 13.59 -3.50
C TYR A 174 0.88 14.65 -3.58
N GLN A 175 0.48 15.06 -4.78
CA GLN A 175 -0.63 16.00 -4.96
C GLN A 175 -1.98 15.47 -4.44
N TRP A 176 -2.10 14.13 -4.29
CA TRP A 176 -3.32 13.47 -3.86
C TRP A 176 -3.35 13.17 -2.34
N LEU A 177 -2.28 13.51 -1.61
CA LEU A 177 -2.11 13.11 -0.22
C LEU A 177 -3.09 13.80 0.73
N PHE A 178 -3.39 15.08 0.48
CA PHE A 178 -4.29 15.90 1.29
C PHE A 178 -5.36 16.54 0.42
N HIS A 179 -6.48 16.95 1.02
CA HIS A 179 -7.55 17.67 0.34
C HIS A 179 -8.03 16.97 -0.94
N SER A 180 -8.04 15.66 -0.94
CA SER A 180 -8.51 14.83 -2.05
C SER A 180 -9.46 13.76 -1.58
N SER A 181 -10.32 13.32 -2.46
CA SER A 181 -11.27 12.24 -2.20
C SER A 181 -11.50 11.44 -3.47
N ARG A 182 -11.64 10.12 -3.33
CA ARG A 182 -12.21 9.27 -4.37
C ARG A 182 -13.69 9.59 -4.51
N TYR A 183 -14.20 9.51 -5.72
CA TYR A 183 -15.60 9.79 -6.05
C TYR A 183 -16.23 8.60 -6.75
N PRO A 184 -17.35 8.07 -6.24
CA PRO A 184 -18.07 6.99 -6.88
C PRO A 184 -18.78 7.53 -8.12
N THR A 185 -18.36 7.05 -9.28
CA THR A 185 -18.97 7.33 -10.59
C THR A 185 -19.02 6.06 -11.43
N LYS A 186 -19.89 6.00 -12.42
CA LYS A 186 -20.03 4.86 -13.34
C LYS A 186 -19.51 5.23 -14.73
N PRO A 187 -18.86 4.33 -15.45
CA PRO A 187 -18.48 2.95 -15.09
C PRO A 187 -17.20 2.86 -14.26
N SER A 188 -16.50 3.95 -14.03
CA SER A 188 -15.25 4.03 -13.29
C SER A 188 -15.32 5.22 -12.34
N ASP A 189 -14.71 5.08 -11.15
CA ASP A 189 -14.61 6.17 -10.18
C ASP A 189 -13.67 7.27 -10.69
N THR A 190 -13.76 8.43 -10.04
CA THR A 190 -12.84 9.55 -10.25
C THR A 190 -12.22 9.99 -8.94
N ALA A 191 -11.24 10.87 -8.99
CA ALA A 191 -10.69 11.55 -7.82
C ALA A 191 -10.84 13.05 -7.96
N ARG A 192 -11.09 13.73 -6.84
CA ARG A 192 -11.15 15.19 -6.78
C ARG A 192 -10.12 15.74 -5.82
N LYS A 193 -9.49 16.82 -6.22
CA LYS A 193 -8.57 17.61 -5.41
C LYS A 193 -9.20 18.96 -5.11
N PHE A 194 -9.08 19.40 -3.86
CA PHE A 194 -9.61 20.68 -3.38
C PHE A 194 -8.46 21.61 -2.99
N ASP A 195 -8.70 22.92 -3.09
CA ASP A 195 -7.72 23.93 -2.71
C ASP A 195 -7.59 24.01 -1.18
N ALA A 196 -6.37 23.79 -0.69
CA ALA A 196 -6.04 23.80 0.73
C ALA A 196 -6.26 25.16 1.40
N LYS A 197 -6.25 26.27 0.65
CA LYS A 197 -6.45 27.63 1.20
C LYS A 197 -7.91 27.87 1.54
N THR A 198 -8.82 27.37 0.71
CA THR A 198 -10.26 27.55 0.91
C THR A 198 -10.87 26.49 1.83
N HIS A 199 -10.21 25.31 1.96
CA HIS A 199 -10.69 24.18 2.73
C HIS A 199 -9.73 23.81 3.88
N ASN A 200 -9.20 24.81 4.59
CA ASN A 200 -8.21 24.62 5.66
C ASN A 200 -8.83 24.02 6.94
N HIS A 201 -9.26 22.77 6.86
CA HIS A 201 -9.91 22.05 7.96
C HIS A 201 -9.59 20.54 7.92
N VAL A 202 -9.86 19.90 9.04
CA VAL A 202 -9.97 18.43 9.17
C VAL A 202 -11.39 18.06 9.55
N VAL A 203 -11.76 16.81 9.28
CA VAL A 203 -13.05 16.28 9.73
C VAL A 203 -12.80 15.16 10.72
N PHE A 204 -13.38 15.27 11.90
CA PHE A 204 -13.44 14.19 12.88
C PHE A 204 -14.73 13.40 12.69
N VAL A 205 -14.64 12.07 12.79
CA VAL A 205 -15.83 11.21 12.85
C VAL A 205 -15.88 10.48 14.20
N ARG A 206 -17.00 10.64 14.90
CA ARG A 206 -17.24 10.01 16.21
C ARG A 206 -18.71 9.63 16.31
N LYS A 207 -18.99 8.39 16.74
CA LYS A 207 -20.35 7.87 16.85
C LYS A 207 -21.15 8.04 15.53
N ASN A 208 -20.47 7.83 14.39
CA ASN A 208 -21.00 7.97 13.01
C ASN A 208 -21.44 9.40 12.62
N LYS A 209 -21.10 10.40 13.44
CA LYS A 209 -21.31 11.82 13.16
C LYS A 209 -20.01 12.47 12.71
N PHE A 210 -20.10 13.37 11.75
CA PHE A 210 -18.97 14.08 11.17
C PHE A 210 -18.90 15.51 11.68
N PHE A 211 -17.73 15.97 12.08
CA PHE A 211 -17.48 17.29 12.64
C PHE A 211 -16.33 17.97 11.94
N LEU A 212 -16.58 19.11 11.32
CA LEU A 212 -15.56 19.96 10.71
C LEU A 212 -14.88 20.81 11.79
N VAL A 213 -13.55 20.78 11.81
CA VAL A 213 -12.71 21.59 12.68
C VAL A 213 -11.71 22.37 11.82
N PRO A 214 -11.80 23.72 11.78
CA PRO A 214 -10.80 24.55 11.13
C PRO A 214 -9.42 24.37 11.77
N LEU A 215 -8.35 24.49 10.96
CA LEU A 215 -6.97 24.41 11.45
C LEU A 215 -6.38 25.75 11.87
N THR A 216 -7.15 26.84 11.70
CA THR A 216 -6.80 28.20 12.10
C THR A 216 -7.90 28.85 12.93
N THR A 217 -7.51 29.82 13.73
CA THR A 217 -8.47 30.73 14.38
C THR A 217 -9.19 31.60 13.34
N PRO A 218 -10.28 32.30 13.70
CA PRO A 218 -10.94 33.25 12.79
C PRO A 218 -9.99 34.33 12.25
N GLU A 219 -8.96 34.70 13.01
CA GLU A 219 -7.94 35.70 12.65
C GLU A 219 -6.82 35.10 11.77
N GLY A 220 -6.88 33.81 11.44
CA GLY A 220 -5.95 33.13 10.54
C GLY A 220 -4.68 32.54 11.20
N ARG A 221 -4.57 32.57 12.53
CA ARG A 221 -3.46 31.91 13.25
C ARG A 221 -3.71 30.39 13.31
N GLU A 222 -2.67 29.62 13.05
CA GLU A 222 -2.73 28.15 13.18
C GLU A 222 -3.03 27.74 14.63
N LEU A 223 -3.90 26.73 14.81
CA LEU A 223 -4.24 26.20 16.14
C LEU A 223 -3.04 25.48 16.76
N THR A 224 -2.88 25.65 18.06
CA THR A 224 -1.92 24.88 18.88
C THR A 224 -2.43 23.45 19.10
N ALA A 225 -1.57 22.54 19.52
CA ALA A 225 -1.97 21.19 19.88
C ALA A 225 -2.98 21.18 21.04
N ALA A 226 -2.80 22.08 22.03
CA ALA A 226 -3.72 22.22 23.15
C ALA A 226 -5.10 22.73 22.72
N GLU A 227 -5.17 23.64 21.76
CA GLU A 227 -6.44 24.11 21.19
C GLU A 227 -7.13 23.02 20.37
N LEU A 228 -6.38 22.24 19.57
CA LEU A 228 -6.91 21.07 18.86
C LEU A 228 -7.41 20.00 19.84
N GLU A 229 -6.70 19.76 20.96
CA GLU A 229 -7.16 18.84 22.02
C GLU A 229 -8.51 19.25 22.57
N VAL A 230 -8.71 20.54 22.90
CA VAL A 230 -10.01 21.08 23.33
C VAL A 230 -11.09 20.91 22.24
N GLN A 231 -10.74 21.10 20.96
CA GLN A 231 -11.70 20.86 19.87
C GLN A 231 -12.09 19.39 19.78
N VAL A 232 -11.17 18.44 19.94
CA VAL A 232 -11.45 17.00 19.96
C VAL A 232 -12.35 16.64 21.14
N GLU A 233 -12.10 17.19 22.33
CA GLU A 233 -12.98 17.00 23.50
C GLU A 233 -14.41 17.51 23.21
N LYS A 234 -14.53 18.69 22.58
CA LYS A 234 -15.84 19.21 22.14
C LYS A 234 -16.51 18.29 21.11
N VAL A 235 -15.77 17.72 20.15
CA VAL A 235 -16.29 16.72 19.21
C VAL A 235 -16.86 15.51 19.95
N ILE A 236 -16.11 14.97 20.92
CA ILE A 236 -16.58 13.82 21.72
C ILE A 236 -17.85 14.17 22.49
N ALA A 237 -17.87 15.35 23.13
CA ALA A 237 -19.04 15.81 23.87
C ALA A 237 -20.27 16.04 22.98
N LEU A 238 -20.10 16.66 21.80
CA LEU A 238 -21.18 16.90 20.84
C LEU A 238 -21.68 15.60 20.19
N ALA A 239 -20.80 14.63 19.97
CA ALA A 239 -21.19 13.32 19.45
C ALA A 239 -22.13 12.59 20.42
N GLY A 240 -21.93 12.77 21.74
CA GLY A 240 -22.74 12.13 22.78
C GLY A 240 -22.56 10.61 22.79
N ASP A 241 -23.50 9.92 23.46
CA ASP A 241 -23.41 8.48 23.67
C ASP A 241 -24.06 7.63 22.57
N HIS A 242 -24.97 8.23 21.79
CA HIS A 242 -25.73 7.51 20.76
C HIS A 242 -25.10 7.62 19.38
N LYS A 243 -24.93 6.47 18.72
CA LYS A 243 -24.49 6.38 17.33
C LYS A 243 -25.61 6.90 16.40
N ALA A 244 -25.24 7.78 15.46
CA ALA A 244 -26.14 8.18 14.38
C ALA A 244 -26.27 7.08 13.32
N ILE A 245 -27.23 7.21 12.41
CA ILE A 245 -27.34 6.37 11.21
C ILE A 245 -26.03 6.56 10.41
N PRO A 246 -25.32 5.48 10.07
CA PRO A 246 -23.93 5.58 9.59
C PRO A 246 -23.85 5.85 8.08
N VAL A 247 -23.92 7.09 7.65
CA VAL A 247 -23.72 7.47 6.23
C VAL A 247 -22.36 6.99 5.70
N GLY A 248 -21.35 6.96 6.56
CA GLY A 248 -20.03 6.46 6.21
C GLY A 248 -20.00 5.00 5.71
N ALA A 249 -20.96 4.17 6.11
CA ALA A 249 -21.09 2.79 5.65
C ALA A 249 -21.29 2.69 4.13
N LEU A 250 -21.88 3.69 3.50
CA LEU A 250 -22.05 3.74 2.05
C LEU A 250 -20.72 3.72 1.29
N THR A 251 -19.68 4.30 1.87
CA THR A 251 -18.34 4.34 1.27
C THR A 251 -17.62 2.99 1.33
N ALA A 252 -18.14 2.04 2.10
CA ALA A 252 -17.65 0.66 2.21
C ALA A 252 -18.40 -0.32 1.29
N ASP A 253 -19.32 0.15 0.48
CA ASP A 253 -20.16 -0.67 -0.40
C ASP A 253 -19.54 -0.83 -1.80
N ASN A 254 -20.15 -1.71 -2.63
CA ASN A 254 -19.87 -1.80 -4.05
C ASN A 254 -19.95 -0.41 -4.68
N ARG A 255 -19.03 -0.09 -5.58
CA ARG A 255 -18.84 1.27 -6.12
C ARG A 255 -20.03 1.77 -6.92
N ASP A 256 -20.71 0.89 -7.67
CA ASP A 256 -21.92 1.26 -8.41
C ASP A 256 -23.08 1.53 -7.47
N THR A 257 -23.22 0.69 -6.43
CA THR A 257 -24.25 0.89 -5.40
C THR A 257 -24.01 2.19 -4.62
N TRP A 258 -22.74 2.48 -4.27
CA TRP A 258 -22.41 3.74 -3.61
C TRP A 258 -22.68 4.95 -4.52
N ALA A 259 -22.41 4.86 -5.83
CA ALA A 259 -22.74 5.92 -6.76
C ALA A 259 -24.27 6.21 -6.76
N ASP A 260 -25.11 5.17 -6.83
CA ASP A 260 -26.56 5.31 -6.76
C ASP A 260 -27.04 5.84 -5.41
N ALA A 261 -26.45 5.38 -4.31
CA ALA A 261 -26.78 5.85 -2.97
C ALA A 261 -26.38 7.32 -2.76
N ARG A 262 -25.24 7.74 -3.36
CA ARG A 262 -24.81 9.15 -3.33
C ARG A 262 -25.81 10.05 -4.05
N GLU A 263 -26.31 9.66 -5.22
CA GLU A 263 -27.34 10.39 -5.93
C GLU A 263 -28.64 10.50 -5.07
N ALA A 264 -29.03 9.42 -4.40
CA ALA A 264 -30.18 9.43 -3.49
C ALA A 264 -29.98 10.40 -2.31
N LEU A 265 -28.78 10.40 -1.70
CA LEU A 265 -28.44 11.37 -0.64
C LEU A 265 -28.53 12.83 -1.12
N LEU A 266 -27.98 13.12 -2.29
CA LEU A 266 -28.00 14.46 -2.87
C LEU A 266 -29.42 14.92 -3.22
N ALA A 267 -30.27 14.00 -3.65
CA ALA A 267 -31.68 14.26 -3.95
C ALA A 267 -32.53 14.49 -2.67
N ALA A 268 -32.17 13.82 -1.56
CA ALA A 268 -32.90 13.93 -0.30
C ALA A 268 -32.83 15.34 0.32
N SER A 269 -31.68 16.00 0.21
CA SER A 269 -31.55 17.38 0.75
C SER A 269 -30.28 18.08 0.20
N PRO A 270 -30.35 19.39 -0.12
CA PRO A 270 -29.17 20.21 -0.43
C PRO A 270 -28.15 20.28 0.73
N ALA A 271 -28.58 20.06 1.98
CA ALA A 271 -27.69 20.00 3.14
C ALA A 271 -26.68 18.85 3.02
N ASN A 272 -27.09 17.71 2.43
CA ASN A 272 -26.25 16.56 2.23
C ASN A 272 -25.07 16.85 1.28
N ALA A 273 -25.30 17.67 0.26
CA ALA A 273 -24.22 18.11 -0.65
C ALA A 273 -23.15 18.90 0.10
N LYS A 274 -23.54 19.81 1.00
CA LYS A 274 -22.61 20.59 1.83
C LYS A 274 -21.86 19.72 2.82
N SER A 275 -22.54 18.75 3.43
CA SER A 275 -21.91 17.81 4.38
C SER A 275 -20.90 16.90 3.68
N LEU A 276 -21.22 16.36 2.51
CA LEU A 276 -20.30 15.58 1.69
C LEU A 276 -19.09 16.42 1.26
N GLU A 277 -19.31 17.64 0.74
CA GLU A 277 -18.21 18.53 0.34
C GLU A 277 -17.30 18.85 1.53
N GLY A 278 -17.86 19.11 2.72
CA GLY A 278 -17.08 19.33 3.95
C GLY A 278 -16.19 18.15 4.31
N ILE A 279 -16.67 16.91 4.13
CA ILE A 279 -15.85 15.69 4.36
C ILE A 279 -14.81 15.54 3.25
N GLU A 280 -15.22 15.60 2.00
CA GLU A 280 -14.40 15.32 0.82
C GLU A 280 -13.25 16.33 0.65
N SER A 281 -13.48 17.60 1.00
CA SER A 281 -12.49 18.68 0.89
C SER A 281 -11.53 18.78 2.08
N ALA A 282 -11.80 18.09 3.19
CA ALA A 282 -10.93 18.08 4.37
C ALA A 282 -9.49 17.67 4.02
N ALA A 283 -8.52 18.21 4.76
CA ALA A 283 -7.12 17.79 4.63
C ALA A 283 -6.99 16.27 4.83
N ILE A 284 -7.62 15.75 5.85
CA ILE A 284 -7.72 14.33 6.20
C ILE A 284 -8.95 14.11 7.07
N VAL A 285 -9.45 12.88 7.14
CA VAL A 285 -10.42 12.45 8.15
C VAL A 285 -9.69 11.88 9.37
N VAL A 286 -10.21 12.10 10.56
CA VAL A 286 -9.72 11.52 11.82
C VAL A 286 -10.87 10.76 12.47
N ALA A 287 -10.78 9.43 12.44
CA ALA A 287 -11.75 8.56 13.09
C ALA A 287 -11.41 8.40 14.57
N LEU A 288 -12.34 8.83 15.43
CA LEU A 288 -12.25 8.66 16.87
C LEU A 288 -13.10 7.44 17.26
N ASP A 289 -12.45 6.29 17.38
CA ASP A 289 -13.12 5.05 17.75
C ASP A 289 -13.35 4.95 19.26
N ASP A 290 -14.47 4.34 19.64
CA ASP A 290 -14.85 4.10 21.04
C ASP A 290 -14.35 2.73 21.56
N SER A 291 -13.36 2.16 20.93
CA SER A 291 -12.67 0.94 21.34
C SER A 291 -11.26 1.25 21.88
N ALA A 292 -10.68 0.26 22.59
CA ALA A 292 -9.35 0.36 23.18
C ALA A 292 -8.54 -0.93 22.91
N PRO A 293 -8.10 -1.18 21.66
CA PRO A 293 -7.40 -2.40 21.30
C PRO A 293 -6.08 -2.54 22.07
N VAL A 294 -5.77 -3.77 22.52
CA VAL A 294 -4.55 -4.08 23.26
C VAL A 294 -3.59 -4.92 22.42
N VAL A 295 -4.10 -5.94 21.76
CA VAL A 295 -3.27 -6.83 20.92
C VAL A 295 -3.11 -6.23 19.50
N ARG A 296 -2.08 -6.72 18.78
CA ARG A 296 -1.78 -6.22 17.43
C ARG A 296 -2.88 -6.52 16.44
N GLU A 297 -3.48 -7.70 16.53
CA GLU A 297 -4.55 -8.13 15.65
C GLU A 297 -5.77 -7.21 15.75
N ASP A 298 -6.19 -6.84 16.96
CA ASP A 298 -7.33 -5.94 17.17
C ASP A 298 -7.04 -4.53 16.64
N ALA A 299 -5.83 -4.01 16.89
CA ALA A 299 -5.42 -2.71 16.37
C ALA A 299 -5.30 -2.71 14.84
N ALA A 300 -4.78 -3.79 14.26
CA ALA A 300 -4.67 -3.98 12.83
C ALA A 300 -6.06 -4.06 12.18
N TRP A 301 -6.96 -4.86 12.74
CA TRP A 301 -8.34 -4.99 12.29
C TRP A 301 -9.07 -3.65 12.31
N GLY A 302 -8.97 -2.93 13.43
CA GLY A 302 -9.59 -1.61 13.56
C GLY A 302 -9.03 -0.57 12.58
N CYS A 303 -7.73 -0.61 12.27
CA CYS A 303 -7.12 0.27 11.27
C CYS A 303 -7.51 -0.13 9.84
N TRP A 304 -7.67 -1.42 9.55
CA TRP A 304 -7.97 -1.94 8.22
C TRP A 304 -9.44 -1.79 7.85
N VAL A 305 -10.32 -2.40 8.63
CA VAL A 305 -11.75 -2.45 8.32
C VAL A 305 -12.60 -1.61 9.30
N GLY A 306 -12.19 -1.49 10.55
CA GLY A 306 -12.97 -0.80 11.58
C GLY A 306 -14.31 -1.48 11.84
N ASP A 307 -15.33 -0.68 12.17
CA ASP A 307 -16.71 -1.14 12.33
C ASP A 307 -17.59 -0.91 11.08
N GLY A 308 -17.00 -0.41 9.98
CA GLY A 308 -17.71 -0.10 8.74
C GLY A 308 -18.61 1.13 8.80
N ARG A 309 -18.70 1.79 9.94
CA ARG A 309 -19.67 2.86 10.20
C ARG A 309 -19.01 4.19 10.54
N ASN A 310 -18.05 4.16 11.47
CA ASN A 310 -17.33 5.34 11.95
C ASN A 310 -16.12 5.67 11.06
N ARG A 311 -16.33 5.69 9.74
CA ARG A 311 -15.30 5.87 8.70
C ARG A 311 -15.86 6.66 7.51
N PHE A 312 -14.93 7.12 6.64
CA PHE A 312 -15.22 7.57 5.28
C PHE A 312 -14.13 7.02 4.35
N TYR A 313 -14.36 5.83 3.78
CA TYR A 313 -13.32 5.04 3.11
C TYR A 313 -12.80 5.64 1.79
N ASP A 314 -13.49 6.63 1.22
CA ASP A 314 -13.05 7.34 0.02
C ASP A 314 -11.96 8.40 0.30
N LYS A 315 -11.47 8.48 1.55
CA LYS A 315 -10.35 9.35 1.97
C LYS A 315 -9.38 8.63 2.86
N SER A 316 -8.11 9.05 2.80
CA SER A 316 -7.14 8.67 3.82
C SER A 316 -7.53 9.18 5.20
N GLN A 317 -7.32 8.38 6.24
CA GLN A 317 -7.80 8.64 7.59
C GLN A 317 -6.75 8.30 8.63
N PHE A 318 -6.61 9.15 9.66
CA PHE A 318 -6.06 8.71 10.94
C PHE A 318 -7.15 8.02 11.75
N ILE A 319 -6.80 6.92 12.41
CA ILE A 319 -7.65 6.22 13.37
C ILE A 319 -7.06 6.38 14.74
N VAL A 320 -7.85 6.81 15.71
CA VAL A 320 -7.43 7.04 17.10
C VAL A 320 -8.41 6.36 18.04
N TYR A 321 -7.88 5.54 18.94
CA TYR A 321 -8.63 4.77 19.91
C TYR A 321 -8.66 5.44 21.28
N GLU A 322 -9.60 5.05 22.16
CA GLU A 322 -9.74 5.59 23.52
C GLU A 322 -8.46 5.52 24.34
N ASN A 323 -7.68 4.46 24.18
CA ASN A 323 -6.42 4.28 24.90
C ASN A 323 -5.22 5.01 24.27
N GLY A 324 -5.44 5.91 23.31
CA GLY A 324 -4.40 6.67 22.61
C GLY A 324 -3.59 5.87 21.60
N ARG A 325 -3.89 4.58 21.36
CA ARG A 325 -3.35 3.88 20.18
C ARG A 325 -3.89 4.52 18.93
N SER A 326 -3.17 4.40 17.85
CA SER A 326 -3.57 5.01 16.59
C SER A 326 -3.03 4.27 15.38
N GLY A 327 -3.56 4.59 14.23
CA GLY A 327 -3.11 4.10 12.94
C GLY A 327 -3.56 4.99 11.80
N PHE A 328 -3.44 4.46 10.61
CA PHE A 328 -3.75 5.15 9.38
C PHE A 328 -4.39 4.17 8.39
N LEU A 329 -5.44 4.60 7.73
CA LEU A 329 -6.06 3.90 6.61
C LEU A 329 -5.79 4.70 5.33
N GLY A 330 -5.15 4.07 4.34
CA GLY A 330 -4.80 4.70 3.08
C GLY A 330 -5.88 4.50 2.01
N GLU A 331 -6.32 5.59 1.39
CA GLU A 331 -7.04 5.52 0.12
C GLU A 331 -6.01 5.29 -1.00
N HIS A 332 -6.22 4.26 -1.82
CA HIS A 332 -5.16 3.71 -2.68
C HIS A 332 -5.29 4.05 -4.17
N SER A 333 -6.32 4.77 -4.59
CA SER A 333 -6.58 4.98 -6.03
C SER A 333 -5.48 5.78 -6.74
N CYS A 334 -4.96 6.84 -6.11
CA CYS A 334 -3.99 7.75 -6.71
C CYS A 334 -2.57 7.68 -6.10
N MET A 335 -2.38 6.88 -5.05
CA MET A 335 -1.13 6.82 -4.27
C MET A 335 -0.80 5.40 -3.87
N ASP A 336 0.49 5.08 -3.89
CA ASP A 336 1.04 3.85 -3.32
C ASP A 336 1.59 4.10 -1.91
N GLY A 337 1.82 3.05 -1.14
CA GLY A 337 2.18 3.10 0.27
C GLY A 337 3.42 3.96 0.58
N THR A 338 4.37 4.12 -0.34
CA THR A 338 5.59 4.93 -0.10
C THR A 338 5.31 6.42 0.12
N THR A 339 4.26 6.97 -0.50
CA THR A 339 3.84 8.38 -0.34
C THR A 339 3.27 8.61 1.06
N THR A 340 2.34 7.76 1.47
CA THR A 340 1.72 7.83 2.80
C THR A 340 2.67 7.39 3.91
N LEU A 341 3.61 6.47 3.65
CA LEU A 341 4.70 6.12 4.56
C LEU A 341 5.51 7.36 4.93
N ARG A 342 5.97 8.14 3.94
CA ARG A 342 6.78 9.34 4.20
C ARG A 342 6.05 10.35 5.06
N MET A 343 4.74 10.55 4.84
CA MET A 343 3.90 11.42 5.66
C MET A 343 3.80 10.90 7.10
N ASN A 344 3.45 9.62 7.28
CA ASN A 344 3.31 9.03 8.61
C ASN A 344 4.64 9.01 9.37
N GLU A 345 5.75 8.67 8.71
CA GLU A 345 7.09 8.74 9.32
C GLU A 345 7.45 10.16 9.76
N PHE A 346 7.14 11.17 8.93
CA PHE A 346 7.37 12.56 9.30
C PHE A 346 6.60 12.94 10.57
N VAL A 347 5.30 12.63 10.60
CA VAL A 347 4.41 12.93 11.74
C VAL A 347 4.92 12.25 13.01
N LEU A 348 5.13 10.94 12.95
CA LEU A 348 5.49 10.14 14.13
C LEU A 348 6.91 10.41 14.61
N ALA A 349 7.88 10.53 13.70
CA ALA A 349 9.25 10.87 14.02
C ALA A 349 9.37 12.28 14.64
N SER A 350 8.63 13.24 14.11
CA SER A 350 8.62 14.60 14.64
C SER A 350 8.04 14.67 16.04
N LEU A 351 6.97 13.93 16.32
CA LEU A 351 6.39 13.79 17.66
C LEU A 351 7.34 13.06 18.62
N ALA A 352 7.96 11.96 18.19
CA ALA A 352 8.89 11.19 19.00
C ALA A 352 10.12 12.01 19.40
N ALA A 353 10.64 12.81 18.47
CA ALA A 353 11.83 13.64 18.65
C ALA A 353 11.55 15.04 19.25
N ASN A 354 10.29 15.37 19.58
CA ASN A 354 9.85 16.71 20.00
C ASN A 354 10.28 17.82 19.01
N LYS A 355 10.18 17.56 17.71
CA LYS A 355 10.55 18.52 16.65
C LYS A 355 9.36 19.27 16.05
N VAL A 356 8.17 19.03 16.56
CA VAL A 356 6.96 19.79 16.19
C VAL A 356 6.75 20.87 17.22
N ASP A 357 6.53 22.09 16.75
CA ASP A 357 6.02 23.15 17.60
C ASP A 357 4.55 22.86 17.92
N LEU A 358 4.31 22.35 19.12
CA LEU A 358 2.97 22.05 19.61
C LEU A 358 2.25 23.32 20.12
N GLY A 359 2.93 24.45 20.18
CA GLY A 359 2.42 25.70 20.74
C GLY A 359 2.43 25.73 22.26
N ALA A 360 1.78 26.74 22.84
CA ALA A 360 1.70 26.92 24.28
C ALA A 360 1.03 25.73 24.99
N PRO A 361 1.47 25.39 26.20
CA PRO A 361 0.82 24.40 27.04
C PRO A 361 -0.64 24.76 27.33
N ARG A 362 -1.44 23.74 27.61
CA ARG A 362 -2.86 23.90 27.93
C ARG A 362 -3.05 24.67 29.25
N THR A 363 -3.99 25.60 29.25
CA THR A 363 -4.46 26.35 30.42
C THR A 363 -5.98 26.21 30.53
N ALA A 364 -6.57 26.72 31.63
CA ALA A 364 -8.03 26.71 31.81
C ALA A 364 -8.79 27.52 30.73
N SER A 365 -8.15 28.52 30.13
CA SER A 365 -8.73 29.37 29.07
C SER A 365 -8.40 28.89 27.66
N THR A 366 -7.62 27.83 27.50
CA THR A 366 -7.28 27.30 26.16
C THR A 366 -8.52 26.97 25.35
N GLY A 367 -8.63 27.53 24.15
CA GLY A 367 -9.74 27.29 23.24
C GLY A 367 -11.08 27.92 23.63
N ALA A 368 -11.12 28.77 24.67
CA ALA A 368 -12.36 29.43 25.13
C ALA A 368 -12.96 30.38 24.08
N SER A 369 -12.11 31.03 23.28
CA SER A 369 -12.52 31.94 22.19
C SER A 369 -12.75 31.22 20.85
N LEU A 370 -12.45 29.93 20.75
CA LEU A 370 -12.63 29.20 19.50
C LEU A 370 -14.10 28.82 19.29
N PRO A 371 -14.60 28.95 18.06
CA PRO A 371 -15.93 28.43 17.72
C PRO A 371 -15.96 26.90 17.96
N PRO A 372 -17.13 26.33 18.30
CA PRO A 372 -17.26 24.89 18.44
C PRO A 372 -17.05 24.19 17.09
N PRO A 373 -16.71 22.88 17.10
CA PRO A 373 -16.74 22.06 15.90
C PRO A 373 -18.10 22.16 15.22
N THR A 374 -18.11 22.19 13.89
CA THR A 374 -19.35 22.24 13.11
C THR A 374 -19.77 20.83 12.75
N GLU A 375 -20.92 20.37 13.24
CA GLU A 375 -21.50 19.11 12.79
C GLU A 375 -21.89 19.22 11.30
N LEU A 376 -21.62 18.17 10.55
CA LEU A 376 -21.99 17.99 9.14
C LEU A 376 -23.19 17.02 9.10
N PRO A 377 -24.43 17.54 9.21
CA PRO A 377 -25.62 16.71 9.35
C PRO A 377 -26.03 16.09 8.02
N PHE A 378 -26.70 14.95 8.10
CA PHE A 378 -27.34 14.31 6.95
C PHE A 378 -28.84 14.20 7.16
N VAL A 379 -29.60 14.70 6.18
CA VAL A 379 -31.04 14.53 6.10
C VAL A 379 -31.33 13.28 5.28
N LEU A 380 -31.91 12.28 5.91
CA LEU A 380 -32.15 10.97 5.31
C LEU A 380 -33.63 10.74 5.04
N ASP A 381 -33.95 10.30 3.84
CA ASP A 381 -35.24 9.78 3.46
C ASP A 381 -35.29 8.24 3.57
N ALA A 382 -36.42 7.63 3.25
CA ALA A 382 -36.56 6.18 3.29
C ALA A 382 -35.61 5.46 2.32
N LYS A 383 -35.36 6.06 1.15
CA LYS A 383 -34.47 5.48 0.12
C LYS A 383 -33.02 5.51 0.60
N SER A 384 -32.52 6.63 1.08
CA SER A 384 -31.17 6.77 1.63
C SER A 384 -30.95 5.85 2.82
N THR A 385 -31.93 5.75 3.71
CA THR A 385 -31.88 4.85 4.87
C THR A 385 -31.81 3.38 4.45
N ALA A 386 -32.55 2.98 3.40
CA ALA A 386 -32.49 1.61 2.87
C ALA A 386 -31.11 1.27 2.30
N TYR A 387 -30.48 2.20 1.55
CA TYR A 387 -29.10 2.00 1.06
C TYR A 387 -28.11 1.82 2.21
N ILE A 388 -28.21 2.65 3.25
CA ILE A 388 -27.29 2.58 4.40
C ILE A 388 -27.41 1.21 5.10
N ARG A 389 -28.63 0.75 5.41
CA ARG A 389 -28.86 -0.56 6.03
C ARG A 389 -28.30 -1.71 5.20
N ALA A 390 -28.57 -1.69 3.90
CA ALA A 390 -28.06 -2.71 3.00
C ALA A 390 -26.52 -2.68 2.89
N ALA A 391 -25.89 -1.50 2.96
CA ALA A 391 -24.44 -1.35 3.00
C ALA A 391 -23.85 -1.93 4.30
N GLU A 392 -24.49 -1.69 5.46
CA GLU A 392 -24.10 -2.29 6.74
C GLU A 392 -24.13 -3.81 6.68
N GLU A 393 -25.23 -4.40 6.17
CA GLU A 393 -25.40 -5.86 6.04
C GLU A 393 -24.31 -6.47 5.13
N ARG A 394 -24.03 -5.84 3.98
CA ARG A 394 -22.98 -6.30 3.06
C ARG A 394 -21.59 -6.17 3.66
N PHE A 395 -21.30 -5.08 4.36
CA PHE A 395 -20.06 -4.90 5.08
C PHE A 395 -19.84 -5.99 6.12
N ASP A 396 -20.84 -6.22 6.98
CA ASP A 396 -20.77 -7.23 8.04
C ASP A 396 -20.55 -8.65 7.47
N ALA A 397 -21.22 -8.96 6.35
CA ALA A 397 -21.01 -10.22 5.64
C ALA A 397 -19.59 -10.34 5.06
N LEU A 398 -19.10 -9.27 4.40
CA LEU A 398 -17.77 -9.24 3.81
C LEU A 398 -16.68 -9.42 4.87
N VAL A 399 -16.66 -8.58 5.90
CA VAL A 399 -15.60 -8.64 6.92
C VAL A 399 -15.74 -9.85 7.84
N GLY A 400 -16.98 -10.31 8.09
CA GLY A 400 -17.25 -11.53 8.85
C GLY A 400 -16.71 -12.80 8.20
N ALA A 401 -16.49 -12.80 6.88
CA ALA A 401 -15.86 -13.89 6.14
C ALA A 401 -14.32 -13.88 6.22
N HIS A 402 -13.70 -12.77 6.66
CA HIS A 402 -12.26 -12.62 6.73
C HIS A 402 -11.70 -12.91 8.12
N ASP A 403 -10.41 -13.16 8.17
CA ASP A 403 -9.60 -13.16 9.37
C ASP A 403 -8.26 -12.44 9.14
N LEU A 404 -7.61 -12.09 10.25
CA LEU A 404 -6.31 -11.41 10.26
C LEU A 404 -5.47 -11.96 11.40
N HIS A 405 -4.23 -12.34 11.09
CA HIS A 405 -3.24 -12.75 12.07
C HIS A 405 -1.93 -12.00 11.89
N VAL A 406 -1.24 -11.71 12.98
CA VAL A 406 0.08 -11.09 12.98
C VAL A 406 1.11 -12.08 13.51
N LEU A 407 2.16 -12.34 12.75
CA LEU A 407 3.36 -13.04 13.20
C LEU A 407 4.46 -12.01 13.45
N HIS A 408 4.76 -11.75 14.71
CA HIS A 408 5.95 -10.99 15.13
C HIS A 408 7.06 -11.97 15.47
N TYR A 409 7.93 -12.25 14.48
CA TYR A 409 8.98 -13.24 14.60
C TYR A 409 10.28 -12.59 15.07
N GLU A 410 10.69 -12.87 16.32
CA GLU A 410 11.87 -12.31 16.97
C GLU A 410 13.12 -13.20 16.85
N GLY A 411 13.04 -14.29 16.08
CA GLY A 411 14.18 -15.20 15.88
C GLY A 411 15.39 -14.51 15.22
N TYR A 412 15.16 -13.60 14.31
CA TYR A 412 16.16 -12.74 13.65
C TYR A 412 15.50 -11.63 12.84
N GLY A 413 16.34 -10.68 12.38
CA GLY A 413 15.98 -9.64 11.41
C GLY A 413 17.10 -9.44 10.38
N LYS A 414 17.13 -8.25 9.76
CA LYS A 414 18.06 -7.95 8.66
C LYS A 414 19.54 -8.04 9.06
N ASP A 415 19.87 -7.75 10.34
CA ASP A 415 21.26 -7.81 10.81
C ASP A 415 21.82 -9.24 10.78
N PHE A 416 20.99 -10.21 11.11
CA PHE A 416 21.35 -11.62 10.98
C PHE A 416 21.50 -12.03 9.50
N ILE A 417 20.51 -11.70 8.67
CA ILE A 417 20.47 -12.08 7.24
C ILE A 417 21.70 -11.55 6.50
N LYS A 418 22.09 -10.31 6.77
CA LYS A 418 23.25 -9.68 6.15
C LYS A 418 24.59 -10.38 6.43
N ARG A 419 24.70 -11.14 7.54
CA ARG A 419 25.90 -11.95 7.82
C ARG A 419 26.17 -12.98 6.73
N PHE A 420 25.13 -13.46 6.05
CA PHE A 420 25.20 -14.41 4.94
C PHE A 420 25.29 -13.73 3.56
N LYS A 421 25.48 -12.40 3.52
CA LYS A 421 25.51 -11.59 2.29
C LYS A 421 24.24 -11.74 1.43
N ALA A 422 23.10 -12.10 2.08
CA ALA A 422 21.80 -12.24 1.43
C ALA A 422 20.98 -10.95 1.52
N SER A 423 20.10 -10.74 0.53
CA SER A 423 19.08 -9.70 0.59
C SER A 423 18.02 -10.06 1.64
N PRO A 424 17.74 -9.17 2.62
CA PRO A 424 16.66 -9.42 3.59
C PRO A 424 15.31 -9.64 2.93
N ASP A 425 15.02 -8.91 1.86
CA ASP A 425 13.78 -9.04 1.12
C ASP A 425 13.67 -10.39 0.39
N ALA A 426 14.68 -10.78 -0.39
CA ALA A 426 14.72 -12.09 -1.04
C ALA A 426 14.63 -13.24 -0.02
N TRP A 427 15.27 -13.10 1.13
CA TRP A 427 15.18 -14.07 2.23
C TRP A 427 13.75 -14.22 2.72
N ALA A 428 13.07 -13.12 3.03
CA ALA A 428 11.69 -13.14 3.49
C ALA A 428 10.73 -13.71 2.43
N GLN A 429 10.97 -13.45 1.15
CA GLN A 429 10.20 -14.03 0.05
C GLN A 429 10.38 -15.55 -0.03
N LEU A 430 11.61 -16.05 0.12
CA LEU A 430 11.87 -17.48 0.12
C LEU A 430 11.27 -18.19 1.34
N VAL A 431 11.31 -17.57 2.52
CA VAL A 431 10.60 -18.08 3.71
C VAL A 431 9.11 -18.28 3.43
N LYS A 432 8.48 -17.33 2.72
CA LYS A 432 7.06 -17.44 2.33
C LYS A 432 6.82 -18.60 1.35
N GLN A 433 7.71 -18.79 0.37
CA GLN A 433 7.63 -19.93 -0.56
C GLN A 433 7.76 -21.26 0.17
N LEU A 434 8.69 -21.39 1.12
CA LEU A 434 8.84 -22.60 1.92
C LEU A 434 7.61 -22.84 2.79
N ALA A 435 7.09 -21.82 3.47
CA ALA A 435 5.89 -21.94 4.28
C ALA A 435 4.67 -22.39 3.46
N PHE A 436 4.47 -21.82 2.29
CA PHE A 436 3.40 -22.20 1.38
C PHE A 436 3.58 -23.63 0.87
N HIS A 437 4.83 -24.01 0.53
CA HIS A 437 5.15 -25.37 0.08
C HIS A 437 4.90 -26.41 1.18
N LYS A 438 5.22 -26.10 2.44
CA LYS A 438 4.88 -26.95 3.59
C LYS A 438 3.37 -27.16 3.74
N MET A 439 2.59 -26.13 3.49
CA MET A 439 1.14 -26.17 3.62
C MET A 439 0.44 -26.87 2.45
N PHE A 440 0.91 -26.65 1.22
CA PHE A 440 0.20 -27.06 0.00
C PHE A 440 0.97 -28.04 -0.90
N GLY A 441 2.22 -28.38 -0.58
CA GLY A 441 3.06 -29.30 -1.36
C GLY A 441 3.50 -28.76 -2.73
N ARG A 442 3.39 -27.46 -2.96
CA ARG A 442 3.69 -26.81 -4.22
C ARG A 442 4.09 -25.33 -4.04
N PRO A 443 4.73 -24.70 -5.05
CA PRO A 443 4.98 -23.25 -5.02
C PRO A 443 3.68 -22.44 -5.00
N GLY A 444 3.67 -21.34 -4.24
CA GLY A 444 2.58 -20.37 -4.24
C GLY A 444 2.73 -19.37 -5.39
N VAL A 445 1.66 -19.15 -6.17
CA VAL A 445 1.64 -18.08 -7.17
C VAL A 445 1.69 -16.75 -6.46
N THR A 446 2.80 -16.02 -6.62
CA THR A 446 3.13 -14.87 -5.76
C THR A 446 3.27 -13.59 -6.56
N TYR A 447 2.52 -12.58 -6.14
CA TYR A 447 2.70 -11.17 -6.49
C TYR A 447 3.54 -10.49 -5.42
N GLU A 448 4.60 -9.81 -5.84
CA GLU A 448 5.30 -8.84 -5.02
C GLU A 448 5.39 -7.51 -5.77
N SER A 449 5.14 -6.40 -5.06
CA SER A 449 5.14 -5.08 -5.68
C SER A 449 6.56 -4.54 -5.88
N ALA A 450 6.94 -4.23 -7.11
CA ALA A 450 8.11 -3.43 -7.44
C ALA A 450 7.69 -2.01 -7.81
N GLN A 451 8.18 -0.98 -7.10
CA GLN A 451 7.89 0.39 -7.49
C GLN A 451 8.59 0.79 -8.80
N THR A 452 7.88 1.49 -9.67
CA THR A 452 8.40 2.03 -10.92
C THR A 452 8.48 3.57 -10.93
N ARG A 453 8.54 4.19 -9.75
CA ARG A 453 8.56 5.66 -9.58
C ARG A 453 9.82 6.35 -10.14
N LYS A 454 10.83 5.61 -10.58
CA LYS A 454 11.91 6.20 -11.36
C LYS A 454 11.47 6.69 -12.74
N TYR A 455 10.28 6.28 -13.20
CA TYR A 455 9.65 6.71 -14.43
C TYR A 455 8.52 7.71 -14.17
N GLN A 456 8.18 8.52 -15.18
CA GLN A 456 7.04 9.43 -15.13
C GLN A 456 5.75 8.64 -14.84
N LEU A 457 4.97 9.10 -13.86
CA LEU A 457 3.72 8.49 -13.41
C LEU A 457 3.85 7.00 -13.04
N GLY A 458 5.07 6.55 -12.70
CA GLY A 458 5.32 5.16 -12.34
C GLY A 458 4.61 4.77 -11.05
N ARG A 459 3.98 3.60 -11.03
CA ARG A 459 3.38 2.96 -9.86
C ARG A 459 4.07 1.66 -9.54
N THR A 460 3.58 0.53 -10.03
CA THR A 460 4.14 -0.78 -9.71
C THR A 460 4.26 -1.69 -10.93
N GLU A 461 5.23 -2.60 -10.88
CA GLU A 461 5.34 -3.80 -11.70
C GLU A 461 5.34 -5.02 -10.77
N VAL A 462 5.11 -6.21 -11.29
CA VAL A 462 5.10 -7.47 -10.55
C VAL A 462 6.49 -8.10 -10.50
N ILE A 463 6.93 -8.46 -9.29
CA ILE A 463 7.97 -9.46 -9.09
C ILE A 463 7.26 -10.79 -8.90
N ARG A 464 7.40 -11.72 -9.84
CA ARG A 464 6.93 -13.10 -9.72
C ARG A 464 7.93 -13.87 -8.87
N SER A 465 7.67 -13.91 -7.54
CA SER A 465 8.65 -14.38 -6.56
C SER A 465 8.84 -15.90 -6.56
N ALA A 466 7.85 -16.67 -7.02
CA ALA A 466 8.02 -18.10 -7.24
C ALA A 466 8.87 -18.34 -8.49
N SER A 467 9.89 -19.20 -8.39
CA SER A 467 10.81 -19.56 -9.47
C SER A 467 11.17 -21.04 -9.42
N ASN A 468 11.78 -21.55 -10.48
CA ASN A 468 12.31 -22.92 -10.48
C ASN A 468 13.34 -23.12 -9.34
N GLU A 469 14.15 -22.10 -9.06
CA GLU A 469 15.16 -22.11 -8.02
C GLU A 469 14.53 -22.10 -6.62
N SER A 470 13.48 -21.30 -6.39
CA SER A 470 12.77 -21.29 -5.11
C SER A 470 12.03 -22.61 -4.85
N LYS A 471 11.44 -23.20 -5.90
CA LYS A 471 10.82 -24.54 -5.85
C LYS A 471 11.84 -25.60 -5.49
N ALA A 472 12.96 -25.67 -6.22
CA ALA A 472 14.01 -26.66 -5.96
C ALA A 472 14.59 -26.53 -4.55
N TRP A 473 14.75 -25.30 -4.05
CA TRP A 473 15.17 -25.09 -2.68
C TRP A 473 14.12 -25.54 -1.66
N ALA A 474 12.86 -25.20 -1.85
CA ALA A 474 11.79 -25.62 -0.93
C ALA A 474 11.65 -27.15 -0.88
N GLU A 475 11.73 -27.83 -2.02
CA GLU A 475 11.76 -29.29 -2.11
C GLU A 475 12.95 -29.89 -1.36
N ALA A 476 14.16 -29.32 -1.54
CA ALA A 476 15.36 -29.77 -0.82
C ALA A 476 15.27 -29.52 0.70
N MET A 477 14.57 -28.48 1.16
CA MET A 477 14.34 -28.25 2.59
C MET A 477 13.45 -29.33 3.22
N LEU A 478 12.56 -29.92 2.44
CA LEU A 478 11.65 -31.00 2.87
C LEU A 478 12.21 -32.40 2.63
N ASP A 479 13.27 -32.54 1.83
CA ASP A 479 13.94 -33.81 1.58
C ASP A 479 14.86 -34.15 2.75
N PRO A 480 14.61 -35.26 3.51
CA PRO A 480 15.45 -35.66 4.64
C PRO A 480 16.89 -36.03 4.23
N ASP A 481 17.11 -36.45 2.98
CA ASP A 481 18.41 -36.91 2.48
C ASP A 481 19.27 -35.73 1.94
N ALA A 482 18.69 -34.55 1.74
CA ALA A 482 19.42 -33.39 1.27
C ALA A 482 20.38 -32.84 2.36
N THR A 483 21.63 -32.55 2.00
CA THR A 483 22.60 -31.96 2.91
C THR A 483 22.38 -30.44 3.08
N ASP A 484 22.83 -29.88 4.22
CA ASP A 484 22.76 -28.43 4.43
C ASP A 484 23.60 -27.66 3.39
N ALA A 485 24.68 -28.23 2.90
CA ALA A 485 25.48 -27.64 1.80
C ALA A 485 24.64 -27.55 0.50
N THR A 486 23.88 -28.60 0.16
CA THR A 486 22.97 -28.60 -0.99
C THR A 486 21.86 -27.57 -0.80
N ARG A 487 21.18 -27.58 0.36
CA ARG A 487 20.12 -26.62 0.69
C ARG A 487 20.59 -25.17 0.62
N ALA A 488 21.75 -24.86 1.21
CA ALA A 488 22.31 -23.51 1.19
C ALA A 488 22.74 -23.10 -0.22
N GLY A 489 23.27 -24.01 -1.03
CA GLY A 489 23.61 -23.76 -2.42
C GLY A 489 22.38 -23.40 -3.27
N LEU A 490 21.28 -24.15 -3.11
CA LEU A 490 20.00 -23.87 -3.77
C LEU A 490 19.37 -22.56 -3.28
N PHE A 491 19.45 -22.29 -1.97
CA PHE A 491 19.00 -21.03 -1.40
C PHE A 491 19.69 -19.82 -2.03
N ARG A 492 21.01 -19.84 -2.14
CA ARG A 492 21.78 -18.77 -2.77
C ARG A 492 21.40 -18.56 -4.23
N LYS A 493 21.16 -19.64 -4.99
CA LYS A 493 20.65 -19.55 -6.38
C LYS A 493 19.27 -18.89 -6.42
N ALA A 494 18.36 -19.28 -5.53
CA ALA A 494 17.03 -18.70 -5.43
C ALA A 494 17.06 -17.21 -5.05
N VAL A 495 17.93 -16.79 -4.12
CA VAL A 495 18.19 -15.37 -3.79
C VAL A 495 18.66 -14.60 -5.02
N THR A 496 19.64 -15.15 -5.75
CA THR A 496 20.17 -14.52 -6.97
C THR A 496 19.09 -14.34 -8.04
N ARG A 497 18.26 -15.38 -8.24
CA ARG A 497 17.14 -15.33 -9.18
C ARG A 497 16.10 -14.29 -8.80
N HIS A 498 15.75 -14.24 -7.51
CA HIS A 498 14.80 -13.25 -7.01
C HIS A 498 15.29 -11.82 -7.24
N LEU A 499 16.55 -11.52 -6.92
CA LEU A 499 17.16 -10.20 -7.14
C LEU A 499 17.21 -9.83 -8.63
N GLN A 500 17.45 -10.78 -9.51
CA GLN A 500 17.42 -10.55 -10.95
C GLN A 500 16.02 -10.15 -11.43
N TYR A 501 14.98 -10.86 -10.97
CA TYR A 501 13.59 -10.53 -11.33
C TYR A 501 13.17 -9.17 -10.75
N ALA A 502 13.53 -8.90 -9.50
CA ALA A 502 13.27 -7.61 -8.86
C ALA A 502 13.91 -6.44 -9.63
N ALA A 503 15.12 -6.62 -10.14
CA ALA A 503 15.78 -5.63 -10.99
C ALA A 503 15.00 -5.40 -12.31
N TRP A 504 14.59 -6.48 -12.99
CA TRP A 504 13.77 -6.37 -14.20
C TRP A 504 12.45 -5.63 -13.94
N ALA A 505 11.75 -5.98 -12.88
CA ALA A 505 10.48 -5.34 -12.53
C ALA A 505 10.68 -3.85 -12.23
N ALA A 506 11.67 -3.49 -11.41
CA ALA A 506 12.01 -2.10 -11.12
C ALA A 506 12.44 -1.30 -12.37
N ASP A 507 12.98 -1.98 -13.38
CA ASP A 507 13.38 -1.40 -14.66
C ASP A 507 12.25 -1.35 -15.70
N GLY A 508 11.00 -1.68 -15.30
CA GLY A 508 9.87 -1.74 -16.20
C GLY A 508 10.02 -2.84 -17.26
N GLN A 509 10.84 -3.86 -16.99
CA GLN A 509 11.13 -5.01 -17.85
C GLN A 509 10.50 -6.30 -17.32
N GLY A 510 9.46 -6.17 -16.50
CA GLY A 510 8.62 -7.29 -16.04
C GLY A 510 7.74 -7.83 -17.17
N VAL A 511 6.99 -8.87 -16.83
CA VAL A 511 6.12 -9.59 -17.78
C VAL A 511 4.69 -9.03 -17.75
N ASP A 512 4.18 -8.75 -16.56
CA ASP A 512 2.73 -8.58 -16.34
C ASP A 512 2.19 -7.31 -16.96
N ARG A 513 2.87 -6.18 -16.79
CA ARG A 513 2.42 -4.89 -17.35
C ARG A 513 2.56 -4.86 -18.86
N HIS A 514 3.59 -5.51 -19.43
CA HIS A 514 3.74 -5.59 -20.87
C HIS A 514 2.62 -6.44 -21.51
N LEU A 515 2.33 -7.64 -20.99
CA LEU A 515 1.22 -8.46 -21.48
C LEU A 515 -0.13 -7.75 -21.33
N PHE A 516 -0.34 -7.04 -20.21
CA PHE A 516 -1.52 -6.19 -20.03
C PHE A 516 -1.60 -5.10 -21.11
N GLY A 517 -0.51 -4.39 -21.38
CA GLY A 517 -0.45 -3.35 -22.41
C GLY A 517 -0.72 -3.86 -23.81
N LEU A 518 -0.14 -5.00 -24.18
CA LEU A 518 -0.40 -5.66 -25.47
C LEU A 518 -1.87 -6.03 -25.63
N LYS A 519 -2.48 -6.61 -24.57
CA LYS A 519 -3.91 -6.94 -24.57
C LYS A 519 -4.79 -5.69 -24.77
N ARG A 520 -4.42 -4.55 -24.17
CA ARG A 520 -5.15 -3.27 -24.32
C ARG A 520 -5.02 -2.66 -25.72
N MET A 521 -4.06 -3.12 -26.53
CA MET A 521 -3.87 -2.69 -27.93
C MET A 521 -4.71 -3.46 -28.93
N LEU A 522 -5.43 -4.50 -28.53
CA LEU A 522 -6.38 -5.22 -29.39
C LEU A 522 -7.50 -4.28 -29.84
N LYS A 523 -7.89 -4.40 -31.09
CA LYS A 523 -9.00 -3.69 -31.72
C LYS A 523 -10.21 -4.61 -31.86
N ASP A 524 -11.39 -4.02 -32.05
CA ASP A 524 -12.61 -4.76 -32.34
C ASP A 524 -12.41 -5.64 -33.57
N GLY A 525 -12.80 -6.92 -33.46
CA GLY A 525 -12.66 -7.93 -34.51
C GLY A 525 -11.30 -8.66 -34.54
N GLU A 526 -10.31 -8.26 -33.73
CA GLU A 526 -9.06 -9.02 -33.57
C GLU A 526 -9.25 -10.13 -32.52
N GLU A 527 -8.84 -11.33 -32.83
CA GLU A 527 -8.94 -12.48 -31.92
C GLU A 527 -7.95 -12.34 -30.76
N LEU A 528 -8.39 -12.75 -29.57
CA LEU A 528 -7.53 -12.80 -28.39
C LEU A 528 -6.44 -13.86 -28.59
N PRO A 529 -5.14 -13.50 -28.56
CA PRO A 529 -4.04 -14.44 -28.76
C PRO A 529 -4.05 -15.60 -27.75
N LYS A 530 -3.63 -16.79 -28.16
CA LYS A 530 -3.64 -18.02 -27.35
C LYS A 530 -2.89 -17.89 -26.03
N ILE A 531 -1.85 -17.08 -25.95
CA ILE A 531 -1.13 -16.82 -24.69
C ILE A 531 -2.07 -16.36 -23.56
N TYR A 532 -3.15 -15.62 -23.87
CA TYR A 532 -4.11 -15.11 -22.87
C TYR A 532 -5.23 -16.10 -22.55
N THR A 533 -5.43 -17.12 -23.39
CA THR A 533 -6.45 -18.17 -23.20
C THR A 533 -5.85 -19.48 -22.74
N ASP A 534 -4.52 -19.58 -22.71
CA ASP A 534 -3.80 -20.72 -22.15
C ASP A 534 -4.05 -20.84 -20.64
N GLU A 535 -4.24 -22.07 -20.15
CA GLU A 535 -4.52 -22.34 -18.74
C GLU A 535 -3.47 -21.75 -17.81
N ALA A 536 -2.21 -21.77 -18.22
CA ALA A 536 -1.11 -21.21 -17.43
C ALA A 536 -1.26 -19.71 -17.19
N PHE A 537 -1.85 -18.95 -18.13
CA PHE A 537 -2.03 -17.50 -17.95
C PHE A 537 -2.97 -17.21 -16.79
N ALA A 538 -4.14 -17.83 -16.77
CA ALA A 538 -5.10 -17.67 -15.68
C ALA A 538 -4.51 -18.18 -14.36
N LYS A 539 -3.91 -19.38 -14.36
CA LYS A 539 -3.31 -20.00 -13.17
C LYS A 539 -2.20 -19.15 -12.55
N THR A 540 -1.30 -18.60 -13.37
CA THR A 540 -0.13 -17.84 -12.87
C THR A 540 -0.37 -16.34 -12.73
N SER A 541 -1.58 -15.88 -13.02
CA SER A 541 -2.12 -14.55 -12.67
C SER A 541 -3.08 -14.60 -11.48
N HIS A 542 -3.34 -15.78 -10.95
CA HIS A 542 -4.15 -16.02 -9.77
C HIS A 542 -3.26 -15.91 -8.51
N TRP A 543 -3.11 -14.68 -8.01
CA TRP A 543 -2.15 -14.32 -6.97
C TRP A 543 -2.53 -14.88 -5.60
N GLU A 544 -2.24 -16.17 -5.37
CA GLU A 544 -2.49 -16.84 -4.09
C GLU A 544 -1.75 -16.17 -2.92
N LEU A 545 -0.59 -15.59 -3.19
CA LEU A 545 0.16 -14.76 -2.25
C LEU A 545 0.29 -13.35 -2.82
N SER A 546 -0.52 -12.43 -2.33
CA SER A 546 -0.36 -11.00 -2.61
C SER A 546 0.59 -10.41 -1.55
N THR A 547 1.81 -10.06 -1.97
CA THR A 547 2.85 -9.66 -1.03
C THR A 547 3.39 -8.27 -1.30
N SER A 548 3.78 -7.56 -0.24
CA SER A 548 4.45 -6.27 -0.33
C SER A 548 5.26 -6.01 0.94
N GLN A 549 6.40 -5.36 0.77
CA GLN A 549 7.32 -5.00 1.84
C GLN A 549 7.25 -3.51 2.14
N LEU A 550 7.05 -3.19 3.43
CA LEU A 550 7.18 -1.83 3.93
C LEU A 550 7.69 -1.89 5.37
N SER A 551 8.79 -1.20 5.64
CA SER A 551 9.39 -1.18 6.97
C SER A 551 9.53 0.24 7.48
N SER A 552 9.13 0.45 8.73
CA SER A 552 9.31 1.69 9.48
C SER A 552 9.44 1.38 10.96
N ASP A 553 10.34 2.07 11.65
CA ASP A 553 10.50 1.99 13.10
C ASP A 553 9.31 2.62 13.85
N PHE A 554 8.43 3.33 13.14
CA PHE A 554 7.24 3.99 13.69
C PHE A 554 5.96 3.20 13.52
N PHE A 555 6.02 2.00 12.89
CA PHE A 555 4.84 1.16 12.69
C PHE A 555 4.93 -0.13 13.51
N ASP A 556 3.86 -0.44 14.23
CA ASP A 556 3.66 -1.71 14.92
C ASP A 556 2.93 -2.75 14.06
N GLY A 557 2.68 -2.44 12.81
CA GLY A 557 2.10 -3.31 11.80
C GLY A 557 1.59 -2.54 10.58
N TRP A 558 1.31 -3.27 9.52
CA TRP A 558 0.65 -2.79 8.33
C TRP A 558 0.09 -3.96 7.54
N GLY A 559 -0.87 -3.70 6.66
CA GLY A 559 -1.46 -4.76 5.87
C GLY A 559 -2.52 -4.28 4.88
N TYR A 560 -3.10 -5.27 4.21
CA TYR A 560 -4.14 -5.16 3.18
C TYR A 560 -4.80 -6.54 3.03
N GLY A 561 -5.87 -6.63 2.24
CA GLY A 561 -6.58 -7.88 1.97
C GLY A 561 -5.92 -8.76 0.91
N GLU A 562 -6.40 -9.99 0.78
CA GLU A 562 -6.10 -10.87 -0.34
C GLU A 562 -6.73 -10.32 -1.64
N VAL A 563 -6.23 -10.79 -2.79
CA VAL A 563 -6.71 -10.38 -4.12
C VAL A 563 -7.47 -11.49 -4.85
N VAL A 564 -7.46 -12.71 -4.32
CA VAL A 564 -8.24 -13.84 -4.81
C VAL A 564 -8.87 -14.57 -3.63
N PRO A 565 -10.08 -15.17 -3.79
CA PRO A 565 -10.83 -15.73 -2.65
C PRO A 565 -10.14 -16.89 -1.91
N ASP A 566 -9.26 -17.61 -2.58
CA ASP A 566 -8.48 -18.73 -2.05
C ASP A 566 -7.03 -18.38 -1.74
N GLY A 567 -6.71 -17.07 -1.73
CA GLY A 567 -5.38 -16.54 -1.47
C GLY A 567 -5.22 -15.85 -0.11
N TYR A 568 -4.08 -15.21 0.04
CA TYR A 568 -3.66 -14.49 1.24
C TYR A 568 -3.12 -13.09 0.88
N GLY A 569 -3.54 -12.09 1.63
CA GLY A 569 -2.81 -10.83 1.76
C GLY A 569 -1.67 -11.04 2.75
N LEU A 570 -0.44 -10.85 2.33
CA LEU A 570 0.74 -11.18 3.12
C LEU A 570 1.75 -10.03 3.09
N SER A 571 1.44 -8.99 3.85
CA SER A 571 2.35 -7.85 4.05
C SER A 571 3.46 -8.21 5.02
N TYR A 572 4.62 -7.56 4.89
CA TYR A 572 5.73 -7.79 5.82
C TYR A 572 6.61 -6.59 6.05
N SER A 573 7.25 -6.58 7.21
CA SER A 573 8.25 -5.61 7.63
C SER A 573 9.50 -6.33 8.09
N ILE A 574 10.67 -5.85 7.68
CA ILE A 574 11.97 -6.40 8.09
C ILE A 574 12.71 -5.34 8.90
N SER A 575 12.81 -5.56 10.21
CA SER A 575 13.58 -4.74 11.14
C SER A 575 14.98 -5.30 11.34
N ASP A 576 15.79 -4.61 12.14
CA ASP A 576 17.16 -5.05 12.47
C ASP A 576 17.16 -6.43 13.15
N HIS A 577 16.17 -6.70 14.03
CA HIS A 577 16.16 -7.86 14.91
C HIS A 577 14.93 -8.75 14.80
N TYR A 578 13.89 -8.36 14.04
CA TYR A 578 12.68 -9.14 13.85
C TYR A 578 12.15 -9.02 12.43
N ILE A 579 11.29 -9.95 12.04
CA ILE A 579 10.46 -9.86 10.84
C ILE A 579 9.01 -9.95 11.32
N ARG A 580 8.13 -9.08 10.78
CA ARG A 580 6.71 -9.14 11.06
C ARG A 580 5.94 -9.39 9.79
N TRP A 581 5.05 -10.38 9.81
CA TRP A 581 4.10 -10.66 8.76
C TRP A 581 2.68 -10.40 9.26
N THR A 582 1.87 -9.76 8.44
CA THR A 582 0.41 -9.72 8.63
C THR A 582 -0.22 -10.56 7.56
N ILE A 583 -1.12 -11.44 7.94
CA ILE A 583 -1.75 -12.44 7.10
C ILE A 583 -3.25 -12.19 7.15
N THR A 584 -3.86 -11.96 5.98
CA THR A 584 -5.31 -11.81 5.82
C THR A 584 -5.83 -12.84 4.84
N SER A 585 -7.03 -13.36 5.02
CA SER A 585 -7.67 -14.28 4.09
C SER A 585 -9.16 -14.42 4.36
N LEU A 586 -9.88 -15.06 3.45
CA LEU A 586 -11.26 -15.53 3.66
C LEU A 586 -11.28 -16.80 4.55
N LYS A 587 -10.70 -16.72 5.74
CA LYS A 587 -10.60 -17.84 6.74
C LYS A 587 -10.00 -19.11 6.13
N ARG A 588 -8.88 -18.97 5.42
CA ARG A 588 -8.18 -20.05 4.71
C ARG A 588 -7.07 -20.67 5.55
N ASP A 589 -7.38 -21.15 6.77
CA ASP A 589 -6.39 -21.69 7.71
C ASP A 589 -5.21 -20.73 7.97
N THR A 590 -5.53 -19.44 8.13
CA THR A 590 -4.55 -18.37 8.38
C THR A 590 -3.64 -18.66 9.58
N PRO A 591 -4.12 -19.25 10.69
CA PRO A 591 -3.25 -19.69 11.80
C PRO A 591 -2.22 -20.74 11.37
N LEU A 592 -2.57 -21.64 10.46
CA LEU A 592 -1.65 -22.68 9.97
C LEU A 592 -0.55 -22.06 9.10
N LEU A 593 -0.90 -21.10 8.22
CA LEU A 593 0.11 -20.37 7.47
C LEU A 593 1.04 -19.56 8.39
N LYS A 594 0.50 -18.93 9.44
CA LYS A 594 1.29 -18.26 10.49
C LYS A 594 2.28 -19.22 11.15
N HIS A 595 1.85 -20.44 11.48
CA HIS A 595 2.71 -21.48 12.02
C HIS A 595 3.85 -21.84 11.07
N TYR A 596 3.53 -22.17 9.81
CA TYR A 596 4.54 -22.54 8.83
C TYR A 596 5.50 -21.40 8.46
N LEU A 597 5.08 -20.13 8.52
CA LEU A 597 5.98 -18.99 8.37
C LEU A 597 7.03 -18.94 9.50
N ALA A 598 6.61 -19.14 10.73
CA ALA A 598 7.52 -19.16 11.88
C ALA A 598 8.50 -20.35 11.80
N GLU A 599 7.99 -21.52 11.44
CA GLU A 599 8.78 -22.75 11.27
C GLU A 599 9.78 -22.58 10.11
N ALA A 600 9.33 -22.17 8.93
CA ALA A 600 10.18 -21.93 7.76
C ALA A 600 11.27 -20.89 8.05
N ALA A 601 10.94 -19.81 8.75
CA ALA A 601 11.93 -18.82 9.17
C ALA A 601 13.00 -19.44 10.08
N THR A 602 12.60 -20.24 11.05
CA THR A 602 13.49 -20.90 12.01
C THR A 602 14.38 -21.94 11.32
N GLU A 603 13.81 -22.75 10.44
CA GLU A 603 14.56 -23.78 9.69
C GLU A 603 15.56 -23.16 8.70
N THR A 604 15.17 -22.09 8.01
CA THR A 604 16.05 -21.35 7.09
C THR A 604 17.27 -20.81 7.87
N ARG A 605 17.04 -20.22 9.05
CA ARG A 605 18.11 -19.78 9.93
C ARG A 605 19.05 -20.94 10.29
N ALA A 606 18.50 -22.01 10.84
CA ALA A 606 19.30 -23.15 11.32
C ALA A 606 20.11 -23.81 10.19
N MET A 607 19.52 -23.98 9.01
CA MET A 607 20.19 -24.51 7.82
C MET A 607 21.38 -23.63 7.41
N MET A 608 21.21 -22.32 7.34
CA MET A 608 22.28 -21.39 6.96
C MET A 608 23.40 -21.32 7.99
N GLU A 609 23.09 -21.41 9.29
CA GLU A 609 24.10 -21.46 10.36
C GLU A 609 24.94 -22.74 10.27
N ARG A 610 24.33 -23.92 10.06
CA ARG A 610 25.04 -25.19 9.94
C ARG A 610 25.90 -25.25 8.67
N ALA A 611 25.36 -24.80 7.53
CA ALA A 611 26.12 -24.72 6.28
C ALA A 611 27.36 -23.82 6.40
N ALA A 612 27.22 -22.64 6.99
CA ALA A 612 28.34 -21.72 7.19
C ALA A 612 29.39 -22.26 8.18
N ALA A 613 28.97 -23.00 9.21
CA ALA A 613 29.90 -23.65 10.12
C ALA A 613 30.72 -24.74 9.41
N ALA A 614 30.09 -25.56 8.58
CA ALA A 614 30.76 -26.58 7.77
C ALA A 614 31.74 -26.00 6.74
N GLU A 615 31.37 -24.90 6.07
CA GLU A 615 32.24 -24.18 5.13
C GLU A 615 33.53 -23.67 5.81
N LYS A 616 33.38 -23.06 7.00
CA LYS A 616 34.55 -22.59 7.79
C LYS A 616 35.47 -23.71 8.25
N GLN A 617 34.93 -24.87 8.64
CA GLN A 617 35.72 -26.03 9.01
C GLN A 617 36.52 -26.58 7.82
N ALA A 618 35.91 -26.64 6.64
CA ALA A 618 36.56 -27.07 5.40
C ALA A 618 37.69 -26.11 4.97
N GLU A 619 37.52 -24.80 5.11
CA GLU A 619 38.55 -23.80 4.83
C GLU A 619 39.69 -23.85 5.84
N GLY A 620 39.40 -23.98 7.13
CA GLY A 620 40.40 -24.10 8.19
C GLY A 620 41.23 -25.41 8.10
N GLY A 621 40.62 -26.48 7.57
CA GLY A 621 41.33 -27.73 7.26
C GLY A 621 42.31 -27.61 6.08
N LYS A 622 41.95 -26.85 5.04
CA LYS A 622 42.80 -26.57 3.88
C LYS A 622 43.96 -25.63 4.19
N ALA A 623 43.80 -24.75 5.18
CA ALA A 623 44.89 -23.84 5.60
C ALA A 623 45.94 -24.51 6.51
N LYS A 624 45.67 -25.76 6.96
CA LYS A 624 46.61 -26.55 7.79
C LYS A 624 47.33 -27.67 7.04
N LEU A 625 47.06 -27.86 5.75
CA LEU A 625 47.77 -28.73 4.81
C LEU A 625 48.66 -27.90 3.90
#